data_ac3bcb56c27c29cc142c76ba9dcf7bcd
#
_entry.id   ac3bcb56c27c29cc142c76ba9dcf7bcd
#
_cell.length_a   1.000
_cell.length_b   1.000
_cell.length_c   1.000
_cell.angle_alpha   90.00
_cell.angle_beta   90.00
_cell.angle_gamma   90.00
#
_symmetry.space_group_name_H-M   'P 1'
#
loop_
_entity.id
_entity.type
_entity.pdbx_description
1 polymer ?
#
loop_
_entity_poly.entity_id
_entity_poly.type
_entity_poly.pdbx_seq_one_letter_code
_entity_poly.pdbx_strand_id
1 'polypeptide(L)'
;PYTTLFRSTEYEDIFNGRHRFLQDEEAARMIEDEDLLIVVDHNNPKQTGAPLTLEAANRIIVIDHHRRSEDFIGNPLLVYVETSASSTCELAAEFLPYQTNRVNLSEEEATLMYVGILVDTNRFRNRTGSRTFESVAYLKKLGIDPIAAENMLKEDFRDFAAKTEIMNYSQTYADNIIIAAVEKDAQVNRTLMSQAADSMLEIKGVEASFVIARINENECGISARSKGVVNVQVIMEKMHGGGHFNAAALQRKDTSVKALKEELKKKIDEYIEENKEETKDESNTAK
;
A
#
# COMPACT_ATOMS: atom_id res chain seq x y z
N PRO A 1 6.20 -2.03 0.66
CA PRO A 1 5.96 -1.07 1.73
C PRO A 1 4.55 -1.10 2.34
N TYR A 2 3.60 -1.85 1.79
CA TYR A 2 2.24 -1.96 2.37
C TYR A 2 2.11 -3.03 3.45
N THR A 3 3.11 -3.85 3.66
CA THR A 3 3.18 -4.87 4.72
C THR A 3 3.31 -4.30 6.14
N THR A 4 3.46 -2.99 6.29
CA THR A 4 3.57 -2.34 7.61
C THR A 4 2.24 -1.96 8.26
N LEU A 5 1.10 -2.12 7.59
CA LEU A 5 -0.22 -1.85 8.18
C LEU A 5 -0.76 -3.02 9.01
N PHE A 6 -0.24 -4.22 8.81
CA PHE A 6 -0.61 -5.41 9.56
C PHE A 6 0.64 -5.99 10.22
N ARG A 7 0.96 -5.52 11.42
CA ARG A 7 1.83 -6.28 12.29
C ARG A 7 1.07 -7.55 12.65
N SER A 8 1.65 -8.71 12.36
CA SER A 8 1.08 -10.02 12.70
C SER A 8 0.61 -10.09 14.17
N THR A 9 1.26 -9.33 15.05
CA THR A 9 0.91 -9.20 16.46
C THR A 9 -0.47 -8.58 16.72
N GLU A 10 -1.02 -7.74 15.85
CA GLU A 10 -2.35 -7.15 16.03
C GLU A 10 -3.48 -8.17 15.81
N TYR A 11 -3.18 -9.27 15.11
CA TYR A 11 -4.15 -10.34 14.82
C TYR A 11 -3.92 -11.60 15.63
N GLU A 12 -2.83 -11.71 16.39
CA GLU A 12 -2.56 -12.86 17.27
C GLU A 12 -3.72 -13.07 18.27
N ASP A 13 -4.28 -11.99 18.80
CA ASP A 13 -5.39 -12.02 19.75
C ASP A 13 -6.69 -12.55 19.12
N ILE A 14 -6.91 -12.35 17.82
CA ILE A 14 -8.12 -12.80 17.12
C ILE A 14 -8.16 -14.32 17.07
N PHE A 15 -7.02 -14.98 16.93
CA PHE A 15 -6.95 -16.44 16.84
C PHE A 15 -6.98 -17.13 18.21
N ASN A 16 -6.98 -16.41 19.33
CA ASN A 16 -7.02 -17.00 20.68
C ASN A 16 -6.01 -18.14 20.88
N GLY A 17 -4.81 -18.01 20.34
CA GLY A 17 -3.76 -19.04 20.39
C GLY A 17 -3.99 -20.26 19.50
N ARG A 18 -4.98 -20.27 18.61
CA ARG A 18 -5.21 -21.37 17.65
C ARG A 18 -4.15 -21.48 16.57
N HIS A 19 -3.50 -20.35 16.24
CA HIS A 19 -2.40 -20.27 15.30
C HIS A 19 -1.14 -19.82 16.01
N ARG A 20 0.00 -20.41 15.63
CA ARG A 20 1.30 -20.05 16.18
C ARG A 20 2.03 -19.15 15.19
N PHE A 21 2.34 -17.95 15.62
CA PHE A 21 3.21 -17.05 14.91
C PHE A 21 4.64 -17.26 15.37
N LEU A 22 5.56 -17.51 14.44
CA LEU A 22 6.96 -17.78 14.71
C LEU A 22 7.81 -16.57 14.31
N GLN A 23 8.87 -16.33 15.08
CA GLN A 23 9.93 -15.43 14.63
C GLN A 23 10.80 -16.15 13.59
N ASP A 24 11.45 -15.39 12.71
CA ASP A 24 12.22 -15.94 11.59
C ASP A 24 13.29 -16.95 12.04
N GLU A 25 14.05 -16.61 13.09
CA GLU A 25 15.09 -17.49 13.64
C GLU A 25 14.54 -18.79 14.24
N GLU A 26 13.32 -18.75 14.77
CA GLU A 26 12.64 -19.93 15.30
C GLU A 26 12.14 -20.81 14.15
N ALA A 27 11.46 -20.21 13.18
CA ALA A 27 10.95 -20.91 12.00
C ALA A 27 12.08 -21.56 11.18
N ALA A 28 13.18 -20.83 10.97
CA ALA A 28 14.34 -21.33 10.25
C ALA A 28 15.01 -22.54 10.92
N ARG A 29 14.92 -22.65 12.26
CA ARG A 29 15.45 -23.81 13.00
C ARG A 29 14.51 -25.00 13.01
N MET A 30 13.21 -24.75 12.79
CA MET A 30 12.18 -25.80 12.84
C MET A 30 11.88 -26.43 11.48
N ILE A 31 12.14 -25.70 10.39
CA ILE A 31 11.83 -26.17 9.05
C ILE A 31 12.71 -27.37 8.68
N GLU A 32 12.08 -28.43 8.19
CA GLU A 32 12.72 -29.66 7.76
C GLU A 32 12.66 -29.80 6.23
N ASP A 33 13.44 -30.72 5.65
CA ASP A 33 13.58 -30.90 4.19
C ASP A 33 12.25 -31.19 3.47
N GLU A 34 11.31 -31.86 4.17
CA GLU A 34 10.00 -32.23 3.63
C GLU A 34 8.91 -31.15 3.83
N ASP A 35 9.20 -30.13 4.63
CA ASP A 35 8.25 -29.06 4.90
C ASP A 35 8.02 -28.20 3.66
N LEU A 36 6.82 -27.64 3.55
CA LEU A 36 6.41 -26.78 2.48
C LEU A 36 6.27 -25.34 2.99
N LEU A 37 7.13 -24.47 2.51
CA LEU A 37 7.01 -23.02 2.73
C LEU A 37 6.08 -22.43 1.68
N ILE A 38 4.98 -21.80 2.11
CA ILE A 38 4.08 -21.05 1.24
C ILE A 38 4.34 -19.58 1.45
N VAL A 39 4.87 -18.93 0.43
CA VAL A 39 5.09 -17.49 0.40
C VAL A 39 3.87 -16.83 -0.24
N VAL A 40 3.26 -15.88 0.46
CA VAL A 40 2.06 -15.17 0.00
C VAL A 40 2.30 -13.68 -0.04
N ASP A 41 1.66 -13.00 -1.01
CA ASP A 41 1.59 -11.55 -1.14
C ASP A 41 2.92 -10.83 -1.46
N HIS A 42 3.93 -11.57 -1.81
CA HIS A 42 5.18 -11.05 -2.38
C HIS A 42 5.92 -12.14 -3.16
N ASN A 43 6.76 -11.72 -4.11
CA ASN A 43 7.58 -12.61 -4.91
C ASN A 43 9.07 -12.23 -4.91
N ASN A 44 9.43 -11.15 -4.20
CA ASN A 44 10.79 -10.66 -4.06
C ASN A 44 11.37 -11.11 -2.71
N PRO A 45 12.50 -11.83 -2.67
CA PRO A 45 13.12 -12.30 -1.42
C PRO A 45 13.53 -11.15 -0.49
N LYS A 46 13.78 -9.94 -1.02
CA LYS A 46 14.10 -8.76 -0.21
C LYS A 46 12.92 -8.15 0.53
N GLN A 47 11.70 -8.55 0.18
CA GLN A 47 10.46 -8.08 0.80
C GLN A 47 9.96 -9.00 1.91
N THR A 48 10.51 -10.20 2.02
CA THR A 48 10.11 -11.13 3.07
C THR A 48 10.50 -10.64 4.47
N GLY A 49 9.62 -10.86 5.43
CA GLY A 49 9.91 -10.69 6.86
C GLY A 49 10.66 -11.89 7.47
N ALA A 50 10.89 -12.97 6.69
CA ALA A 50 11.48 -14.21 7.16
C ALA A 50 12.59 -14.72 6.19
N PRO A 51 13.69 -13.94 6.03
CA PRO A 51 14.76 -14.28 5.11
C PRO A 51 15.51 -15.59 5.48
N LEU A 52 15.69 -15.86 6.75
CA LEU A 52 16.39 -17.09 7.21
C LEU A 52 15.54 -18.33 6.94
N THR A 53 14.23 -18.25 7.17
CA THR A 53 13.30 -19.34 6.85
C THR A 53 13.23 -19.58 5.35
N LEU A 54 13.22 -18.50 4.54
CA LEU A 54 13.21 -18.61 3.09
C LEU A 54 14.48 -19.29 2.57
N GLU A 55 15.65 -18.99 3.16
CA GLU A 55 16.94 -19.58 2.79
C GLU A 55 17.01 -21.06 3.20
N ALA A 56 16.42 -21.44 4.34
CA ALA A 56 16.43 -22.80 4.85
C ALA A 56 15.43 -23.73 4.14
N ALA A 57 14.40 -23.18 3.49
CA ALA A 57 13.34 -23.97 2.88
C ALA A 57 13.76 -24.63 1.57
N ASN A 58 13.55 -25.96 1.47
CA ASN A 58 13.81 -26.72 0.24
C ASN A 58 12.61 -26.79 -0.70
N ARG A 59 11.40 -26.60 -0.19
CA ARG A 59 10.15 -26.72 -0.94
C ARG A 59 9.34 -25.43 -0.77
N ILE A 60 9.26 -24.64 -1.83
CA ILE A 60 8.63 -23.31 -1.80
C ILE A 60 7.50 -23.23 -2.81
N ILE A 61 6.36 -22.69 -2.39
CA ILE A 61 5.26 -22.25 -3.27
C ILE A 61 5.15 -20.72 -3.13
N VAL A 62 4.96 -20.02 -4.26
CA VAL A 62 4.73 -18.56 -4.29
C VAL A 62 3.33 -18.30 -4.83
N ILE A 63 2.50 -17.60 -4.05
CA ILE A 63 1.16 -17.14 -4.45
C ILE A 63 1.11 -15.63 -4.27
N ASP A 64 0.94 -14.88 -5.36
CA ASP A 64 1.04 -13.42 -5.33
C ASP A 64 0.20 -12.77 -6.42
N HIS A 65 -0.21 -11.53 -6.20
CA HIS A 65 -0.92 -10.71 -7.18
C HIS A 65 -0.09 -9.51 -7.69
N HIS A 66 1.13 -9.34 -7.19
CA HIS A 66 2.03 -8.30 -7.64
C HIS A 66 2.72 -8.65 -8.96
N ARG A 67 3.21 -7.63 -9.67
CA ARG A 67 4.05 -7.86 -10.84
C ARG A 67 5.32 -8.62 -10.44
N ARG A 68 5.73 -9.53 -11.30
CA ARG A 68 6.95 -10.30 -11.08
C ARG A 68 8.15 -9.37 -10.94
N SER A 69 8.87 -9.51 -9.82
CA SER A 69 10.10 -8.78 -9.55
C SER A 69 11.26 -9.32 -10.39
N GLU A 70 12.25 -8.47 -10.69
CA GLU A 70 13.53 -8.93 -11.28
C GLU A 70 14.27 -9.86 -10.32
N ASP A 71 14.27 -9.52 -9.02
CA ASP A 71 14.74 -10.38 -7.94
C ASP A 71 13.60 -11.30 -7.49
N PHE A 72 13.38 -12.41 -8.19
CA PHE A 72 12.32 -13.37 -7.84
C PHE A 72 12.85 -14.46 -6.89
N ILE A 73 11.98 -14.98 -6.02
CA ILE A 73 12.30 -16.11 -5.12
C ILE A 73 12.78 -17.31 -5.94
N GLY A 74 13.96 -17.81 -5.60
CA GLY A 74 14.65 -18.86 -6.36
C GLY A 74 13.98 -20.23 -6.25
N ASN A 75 13.94 -20.98 -7.37
CA ASN A 75 13.58 -22.40 -7.47
C ASN A 75 12.29 -22.85 -6.76
N PRO A 76 11.17 -22.12 -6.84
CA PRO A 76 9.92 -22.56 -6.24
C PRO A 76 9.36 -23.80 -6.97
N LEU A 77 8.70 -24.71 -6.23
CA LEU A 77 7.99 -25.85 -6.78
C LEU A 77 6.77 -25.43 -7.59
N LEU A 78 6.10 -24.34 -7.15
CA LEU A 78 4.94 -23.76 -7.81
C LEU A 78 5.00 -22.24 -7.70
N VAL A 79 4.67 -21.58 -8.79
CA VAL A 79 4.47 -20.13 -8.87
C VAL A 79 3.07 -19.88 -9.38
N TYR A 80 2.26 -19.21 -8.58
CA TYR A 80 0.97 -18.68 -8.99
C TYR A 80 0.94 -17.17 -8.77
N VAL A 81 1.26 -16.44 -9.84
CA VAL A 81 1.29 -14.97 -9.84
C VAL A 81 0.24 -14.47 -10.84
N GLU A 82 -0.79 -13.80 -10.33
CA GLU A 82 -1.92 -13.32 -11.13
C GLU A 82 -2.17 -11.83 -10.86
N THR A 83 -1.65 -10.99 -11.74
CA THR A 83 -1.66 -9.54 -11.58
C THR A 83 -3.03 -8.89 -11.84
N SER A 84 -3.99 -9.63 -12.39
CA SER A 84 -5.36 -9.16 -12.57
C SER A 84 -6.22 -9.36 -11.33
N ALA A 85 -5.77 -10.19 -10.36
CA ALA A 85 -6.45 -10.34 -9.09
C ALA A 85 -6.30 -9.08 -8.23
N SER A 86 -7.32 -8.81 -7.43
CA SER A 86 -7.33 -7.64 -6.54
C SER A 86 -6.38 -7.80 -5.36
N SER A 87 -6.20 -9.03 -4.89
CA SER A 87 -5.41 -9.36 -3.71
C SER A 87 -5.00 -10.84 -3.71
N THR A 88 -3.98 -11.18 -2.93
CA THR A 88 -3.65 -12.59 -2.68
C THR A 88 -4.74 -13.31 -1.90
N CYS A 89 -5.51 -12.60 -1.06
CA CYS A 89 -6.69 -13.15 -0.39
C CYS A 89 -7.80 -13.56 -1.37
N GLU A 90 -7.99 -12.82 -2.47
CA GLU A 90 -8.89 -13.22 -3.57
C GLU A 90 -8.44 -14.56 -4.16
N LEU A 91 -7.16 -14.67 -4.53
CA LEU A 91 -6.58 -15.89 -5.07
C LEU A 91 -6.75 -17.08 -4.13
N ALA A 92 -6.46 -16.89 -2.84
CA ALA A 92 -6.63 -17.92 -1.84
C ALA A 92 -8.10 -18.36 -1.72
N ALA A 93 -9.05 -17.41 -1.70
CA ALA A 93 -10.48 -17.69 -1.64
C ALA A 93 -10.97 -18.50 -2.86
N GLU A 94 -10.42 -18.27 -4.05
CA GLU A 94 -10.74 -19.01 -5.26
C GLU A 94 -10.28 -20.48 -5.20
N PHE A 95 -9.18 -20.78 -4.50
CA PHE A 95 -8.70 -22.16 -4.37
C PHE A 95 -9.52 -23.02 -3.41
N LEU A 96 -10.13 -22.41 -2.39
CA LEU A 96 -10.81 -23.14 -1.32
C LEU A 96 -11.92 -24.10 -1.79
N PRO A 97 -12.79 -23.73 -2.75
CA PRO A 97 -13.84 -24.63 -3.24
C PRO A 97 -13.33 -25.87 -3.97
N TYR A 98 -12.09 -25.84 -4.46
CA TYR A 98 -11.50 -26.90 -5.28
C TYR A 98 -10.57 -27.84 -4.50
N GLN A 99 -10.43 -27.63 -3.18
CA GLN A 99 -9.60 -28.49 -2.35
C GLN A 99 -10.24 -29.87 -2.19
N THR A 100 -9.44 -30.94 -2.41
CA THR A 100 -9.87 -32.35 -2.27
C THR A 100 -10.28 -32.65 -0.85
N ASN A 101 -9.56 -32.14 0.12
CA ASN A 101 -9.92 -32.15 1.53
C ASN A 101 -10.60 -30.84 1.88
N ARG A 102 -11.85 -30.86 2.30
CA ARG A 102 -12.55 -29.63 2.69
C ARG A 102 -11.78 -28.92 3.78
N VAL A 103 -11.28 -27.73 3.45
CA VAL A 103 -10.71 -26.79 4.42
C VAL A 103 -11.89 -26.12 5.11
N ASN A 104 -12.03 -26.37 6.41
CA ASN A 104 -13.03 -25.67 7.21
C ASN A 104 -12.39 -24.41 7.78
N LEU A 105 -12.61 -23.28 7.11
CA LEU A 105 -12.25 -21.98 7.67
C LEU A 105 -13.25 -21.62 8.78
N SER A 106 -12.75 -21.07 9.87
CA SER A 106 -13.59 -20.42 10.87
C SER A 106 -14.13 -19.08 10.32
N GLU A 107 -15.17 -18.55 10.97
CA GLU A 107 -15.71 -17.24 10.61
C GLU A 107 -14.66 -16.13 10.73
N GLU A 108 -13.79 -16.22 11.73
CA GLU A 108 -12.70 -15.28 11.95
C GLU A 108 -11.65 -15.33 10.81
N GLU A 109 -11.24 -16.54 10.39
CA GLU A 109 -10.29 -16.72 9.28
C GLU A 109 -10.88 -16.19 7.96
N ALA A 110 -12.13 -16.51 7.68
CA ALA A 110 -12.84 -15.99 6.51
C ALA A 110 -12.98 -14.47 6.58
N THR A 111 -13.24 -13.90 7.77
CA THR A 111 -13.32 -12.44 7.98
C THR A 111 -11.98 -11.77 7.76
N LEU A 112 -10.86 -12.37 8.18
CA LEU A 112 -9.51 -11.84 7.91
C LEU A 112 -9.17 -11.87 6.42
N MET A 113 -9.53 -12.93 5.69
CA MET A 113 -9.36 -12.94 4.23
C MET A 113 -10.18 -11.82 3.56
N TYR A 114 -11.38 -11.57 4.04
CA TYR A 114 -12.19 -10.45 3.58
C TYR A 114 -11.55 -9.09 3.90
N VAL A 115 -10.95 -8.93 5.08
CA VAL A 115 -10.17 -7.73 5.44
C VAL A 115 -9.02 -7.51 4.46
N GLY A 116 -8.26 -8.56 4.09
CA GLY A 116 -7.20 -8.47 3.08
C GLY A 116 -7.72 -7.95 1.73
N ILE A 117 -8.87 -8.45 1.26
CA ILE A 117 -9.50 -7.94 0.03
C ILE A 117 -9.90 -6.47 0.19
N LEU A 118 -10.47 -6.06 1.33
CA LEU A 118 -10.84 -4.66 1.59
C LEU A 118 -9.65 -3.71 1.57
N VAL A 119 -8.51 -4.15 2.10
CA VAL A 119 -7.27 -3.34 2.13
C VAL A 119 -6.74 -3.11 0.73
N ASP A 120 -6.51 -4.17 -0.03
CA ASP A 120 -5.90 -4.08 -1.36
C ASP A 120 -6.79 -3.37 -2.38
N THR A 121 -8.09 -3.51 -2.23
CA THR A 121 -9.07 -2.84 -3.09
C THR A 121 -9.45 -1.44 -2.62
N ASN A 122 -8.90 -0.97 -1.51
CA ASN A 122 -9.37 0.24 -0.85
C ASN A 122 -10.91 0.25 -0.73
N ARG A 123 -11.47 -0.78 -0.09
CA ARG A 123 -12.92 -1.00 0.05
C ARG A 123 -13.65 -1.01 -1.29
N PHE A 124 -13.17 -1.85 -2.22
CA PHE A 124 -13.71 -2.04 -3.58
C PHE A 124 -13.67 -0.81 -4.48
N ARG A 125 -12.82 0.19 -4.17
CA ARG A 125 -12.63 1.37 -5.02
C ARG A 125 -11.63 1.15 -6.14
N ASN A 126 -10.65 0.27 -5.92
CA ASN A 126 -9.54 0.03 -6.84
C ASN A 126 -9.41 -1.44 -7.19
N ARG A 127 -8.95 -1.74 -8.42
CA ARG A 127 -8.58 -3.09 -8.90
C ARG A 127 -9.65 -4.17 -8.64
N THR A 128 -10.93 -3.82 -8.65
CA THR A 128 -12.03 -4.72 -8.35
C THR A 128 -12.63 -5.28 -9.63
N GLY A 129 -12.66 -6.60 -9.76
CA GLY A 129 -13.28 -7.33 -10.86
C GLY A 129 -14.43 -8.23 -10.39
N SER A 130 -15.09 -8.94 -11.32
CA SER A 130 -16.13 -9.92 -11.00
C SER A 130 -15.61 -11.02 -10.05
N ARG A 131 -14.36 -11.49 -10.26
CA ARG A 131 -13.69 -12.48 -9.43
C ARG A 131 -13.59 -12.04 -7.96
N THR A 132 -13.32 -10.76 -7.71
CA THR A 132 -13.28 -10.19 -6.37
C THR A 132 -14.62 -10.37 -5.65
N PHE A 133 -15.73 -10.04 -6.33
CA PHE A 133 -17.07 -10.17 -5.74
C PHE A 133 -17.49 -11.63 -5.59
N GLU A 134 -17.10 -12.53 -6.50
CA GLU A 134 -17.32 -13.97 -6.37
C GLU A 134 -16.60 -14.55 -5.15
N SER A 135 -15.34 -14.15 -4.95
CA SER A 135 -14.54 -14.51 -3.76
C SER A 135 -15.20 -14.01 -2.47
N VAL A 136 -15.65 -12.75 -2.45
CA VAL A 136 -16.39 -12.20 -1.29
C VAL A 136 -17.71 -12.91 -1.05
N ALA A 137 -18.45 -13.24 -2.11
CA ALA A 137 -19.70 -14.01 -1.99
C ALA A 137 -19.44 -15.42 -1.42
N TYR A 138 -18.32 -16.07 -1.80
CA TYR A 138 -17.91 -17.33 -1.22
C TYR A 138 -17.56 -17.18 0.27
N LEU A 139 -16.72 -16.20 0.63
CA LEU A 139 -16.38 -15.92 2.02
C LEU A 139 -17.62 -15.58 2.86
N LYS A 140 -18.64 -14.91 2.27
CA LYS A 140 -19.90 -14.64 2.95
C LYS A 140 -20.66 -15.92 3.32
N LYS A 141 -20.62 -16.93 2.50
CA LYS A 141 -21.19 -18.25 2.82
C LYS A 141 -20.47 -18.95 3.99
N LEU A 142 -19.22 -18.59 4.22
CA LEU A 142 -18.42 -19.07 5.34
C LEU A 142 -18.64 -18.28 6.64
N GLY A 143 -19.48 -17.25 6.62
CA GLY A 143 -19.90 -16.54 7.82
C GLY A 143 -19.14 -15.23 8.12
N ILE A 144 -18.45 -14.61 7.12
CA ILE A 144 -17.74 -13.36 7.40
C ILE A 144 -18.64 -12.32 8.10
N ASP A 145 -18.04 -11.62 9.05
CA ASP A 145 -18.62 -10.47 9.74
C ASP A 145 -18.07 -9.15 9.17
N PRO A 146 -18.82 -8.46 8.29
CA PRO A 146 -18.39 -7.18 7.74
C PRO A 146 -18.19 -6.07 8.78
N ILE A 147 -18.95 -6.13 9.91
CA ILE A 147 -18.83 -5.14 10.98
C ILE A 147 -17.52 -5.35 11.74
N ALA A 148 -17.18 -6.61 12.05
CA ALA A 148 -15.90 -6.94 12.64
C ALA A 148 -14.74 -6.55 11.72
N ALA A 149 -14.85 -6.84 10.42
CA ALA A 149 -13.85 -6.44 9.42
C ALA A 149 -13.62 -4.93 9.38
N GLU A 150 -14.70 -4.13 9.36
CA GLU A 150 -14.56 -2.66 9.39
C GLU A 150 -13.98 -2.16 10.73
N ASN A 151 -14.30 -2.82 11.84
CA ASN A 151 -13.70 -2.47 13.13
C ASN A 151 -12.18 -2.72 13.17
N MET A 152 -11.72 -3.79 12.51
CA MET A 152 -10.27 -4.09 12.36
C MET A 152 -9.54 -3.03 11.53
N LEU A 153 -10.24 -2.35 10.63
CA LEU A 153 -9.69 -1.31 9.75
C LEU A 153 -9.87 0.11 10.31
N LYS A 154 -10.36 0.25 11.54
CA LYS A 154 -10.47 1.56 12.20
C LYS A 154 -9.10 2.06 12.59
N GLU A 155 -8.93 3.34 12.38
CA GLU A 155 -7.74 4.07 12.78
C GLU A 155 -7.78 4.41 14.28
N ASP A 156 -6.62 4.39 14.95
CA ASP A 156 -6.49 4.88 16.31
C ASP A 156 -6.78 6.39 16.39
N PHE A 157 -7.40 6.82 17.49
CA PHE A 157 -7.75 8.23 17.69
C PHE A 157 -6.53 9.16 17.64
N ARG A 158 -5.38 8.73 18.12
CA ARG A 158 -4.16 9.55 18.11
C ARG A 158 -3.64 9.76 16.69
N ASP A 159 -3.66 8.70 15.87
CA ASP A 159 -3.24 8.77 14.47
C ASP A 159 -4.22 9.61 13.66
N PHE A 160 -5.52 9.45 13.89
CA PHE A 160 -6.57 10.29 13.30
C PHE A 160 -6.38 11.77 13.65
N ALA A 161 -6.16 12.09 14.93
CA ALA A 161 -5.96 13.47 15.39
C ALA A 161 -4.68 14.08 14.80
N ALA A 162 -3.56 13.34 14.78
CA ALA A 162 -2.31 13.79 14.21
C ALA A 162 -2.40 14.01 12.70
N LYS A 163 -3.08 13.13 11.99
CA LYS A 163 -3.35 13.27 10.55
C LYS A 163 -4.23 14.50 10.27
N THR A 164 -5.28 14.70 11.08
CA THR A 164 -6.16 15.85 10.97
C THR A 164 -5.41 17.16 11.24
N GLU A 165 -4.46 17.18 12.17
CA GLU A 165 -3.61 18.34 12.41
C GLU A 165 -2.79 18.70 11.16
N ILE A 166 -2.20 17.72 10.47
CA ILE A 166 -1.47 17.95 9.20
C ILE A 166 -2.43 18.54 8.16
N MET A 167 -3.62 17.96 8.01
CA MET A 167 -4.61 18.41 7.03
C MET A 167 -5.09 19.84 7.29
N ASN A 168 -5.04 20.36 8.51
CA ASN A 168 -5.38 21.75 8.83
C ASN A 168 -4.42 22.77 8.20
N TYR A 169 -3.21 22.35 7.78
CA TYR A 169 -2.27 23.18 7.01
C TYR A 169 -2.49 23.14 5.49
N SER A 170 -3.54 22.44 5.05
CA SER A 170 -3.81 22.27 3.62
C SER A 170 -4.34 23.55 2.98
N GLN A 171 -3.89 23.78 1.76
CA GLN A 171 -4.34 24.86 0.89
C GLN A 171 -4.52 24.31 -0.53
N THR A 172 -5.59 24.71 -1.19
CA THR A 172 -5.74 24.45 -2.63
C THR A 172 -4.67 25.19 -3.41
N TYR A 173 -4.06 24.46 -4.34
CA TYR A 173 -3.08 25.01 -5.28
C TYR A 173 -3.42 24.48 -6.68
N ALA A 174 -3.58 25.37 -7.64
CA ALA A 174 -4.26 25.06 -8.90
C ALA A 174 -5.67 24.50 -8.66
N ASP A 175 -6.40 24.11 -9.71
CA ASP A 175 -7.83 23.76 -9.57
C ASP A 175 -8.09 22.43 -8.85
N ASN A 176 -7.10 21.51 -8.86
CA ASN A 176 -7.29 20.13 -8.43
C ASN A 176 -6.14 19.58 -7.57
N ILE A 177 -5.28 20.45 -7.07
CA ILE A 177 -4.11 20.08 -6.24
C ILE A 177 -4.25 20.67 -4.84
N ILE A 178 -3.92 19.89 -3.81
CA ILE A 178 -3.84 20.33 -2.42
C ILE A 178 -2.41 20.16 -1.90
N ILE A 179 -1.91 21.20 -1.22
CA ILE A 179 -0.61 21.20 -0.54
C ILE A 179 -0.84 21.47 0.94
N ALA A 180 -0.43 20.54 1.81
CA ALA A 180 -0.35 20.73 3.26
C ALA A 180 1.13 20.94 3.63
N ALA A 181 1.48 22.10 4.17
CA ALA A 181 2.84 22.43 4.59
C ALA A 181 2.86 22.71 6.09
N VAL A 182 3.41 21.76 6.87
CA VAL A 182 3.50 21.86 8.34
C VAL A 182 4.72 22.71 8.70
N GLU A 183 4.51 24.02 8.82
CA GLU A 183 5.57 24.99 9.09
C GLU A 183 5.95 25.06 10.58
N LYS A 184 5.27 24.30 11.47
CA LYS A 184 5.64 24.19 12.88
C LYS A 184 6.94 23.39 13.06
N ASP A 185 7.63 23.63 14.15
CA ASP A 185 8.81 22.88 14.58
C ASP A 185 8.50 21.45 15.11
N ALA A 186 7.43 20.85 14.59
CA ALA A 186 7.02 19.50 14.94
C ALA A 186 7.57 18.50 13.92
N GLN A 187 8.15 17.41 14.42
CA GLN A 187 8.56 16.29 13.57
C GLN A 187 7.35 15.44 13.23
N VAL A 188 7.23 15.08 11.96
CA VAL A 188 6.15 14.24 11.42
C VAL A 188 6.76 13.00 10.78
N ASN A 189 6.31 11.81 11.20
CA ASN A 189 6.81 10.59 10.58
C ASN A 189 6.26 10.43 9.15
N ARG A 190 6.99 9.71 8.32
CA ARG A 190 6.70 9.53 6.89
C ARG A 190 5.37 8.82 6.64
N THR A 191 5.02 7.86 7.49
CA THR A 191 3.76 7.11 7.38
C THR A 191 2.58 8.05 7.55
N LEU A 192 2.63 8.91 8.57
CA LEU A 192 1.58 9.89 8.83
C LEU A 192 1.46 10.93 7.70
N MET A 193 2.60 11.37 7.13
CA MET A 193 2.59 12.25 5.95
C MET A 193 1.89 11.60 4.76
N SER A 194 2.16 10.31 4.52
CA SER A 194 1.53 9.53 3.45
C SER A 194 0.04 9.36 3.67
N GLN A 195 -0.36 9.00 4.88
CA GLN A 195 -1.77 8.82 5.27
C GLN A 195 -2.57 10.14 5.16
N ALA A 196 -1.96 11.27 5.54
CA ALA A 196 -2.59 12.57 5.37
C ALA A 196 -2.73 12.93 3.88
N ALA A 197 -1.73 12.64 3.05
CA ALA A 197 -1.82 12.85 1.61
C ALA A 197 -2.92 11.97 0.98
N ASP A 198 -3.01 10.69 1.35
CA ASP A 198 -4.07 9.79 0.88
C ASP A 198 -5.46 10.29 1.32
N SER A 199 -5.61 10.76 2.57
CA SER A 199 -6.88 11.31 3.07
C SER A 199 -7.32 12.57 2.33
N MET A 200 -6.38 13.43 1.91
CA MET A 200 -6.70 14.61 1.11
C MET A 200 -7.20 14.25 -0.30
N LEU A 201 -6.80 13.11 -0.86
CA LEU A 201 -7.36 12.63 -2.14
C LEU A 201 -8.83 12.23 -2.04
N GLU A 202 -9.36 11.94 -0.86
CA GLU A 202 -10.80 11.65 -0.66
C GLU A 202 -11.67 12.89 -0.87
N ILE A 203 -11.09 14.09 -0.89
CA ILE A 203 -11.81 15.34 -1.09
C ILE A 203 -12.26 15.43 -2.56
N LYS A 204 -13.52 15.81 -2.77
CA LYS A 204 -14.10 15.97 -4.10
C LYS A 204 -13.33 17.02 -4.91
N GLY A 205 -12.94 16.66 -6.13
CA GLY A 205 -12.24 17.54 -7.06
C GLY A 205 -10.72 17.56 -6.86
N VAL A 206 -10.18 16.87 -5.86
CA VAL A 206 -8.73 16.73 -5.66
C VAL A 206 -8.21 15.56 -6.47
N GLU A 207 -7.21 15.82 -7.32
CA GLU A 207 -6.53 14.82 -8.16
C GLU A 207 -5.10 14.53 -7.70
N ALA A 208 -4.46 15.49 -7.01
CA ALA A 208 -3.17 15.27 -6.39
C ALA A 208 -3.06 16.00 -5.05
N SER A 209 -2.29 15.43 -4.13
CA SER A 209 -2.05 15.94 -2.79
C SER A 209 -0.57 15.84 -2.44
N PHE A 210 -0.07 16.86 -1.75
CA PHE A 210 1.30 16.94 -1.29
C PHE A 210 1.33 17.32 0.18
N VAL A 211 2.07 16.57 0.99
CA VAL A 211 2.33 16.88 2.40
C VAL A 211 3.80 17.18 2.58
N ILE A 212 4.10 18.36 3.10
CA ILE A 212 5.46 18.81 3.38
C ILE A 212 5.62 18.97 4.88
N ALA A 213 6.60 18.31 5.47
CA ALA A 213 6.86 18.41 6.89
C ALA A 213 8.34 18.19 7.22
N ARG A 214 8.72 18.57 8.45
CA ARG A 214 10.00 18.22 9.05
C ARG A 214 9.94 16.76 9.52
N ILE A 215 10.88 15.93 9.07
CA ILE A 215 10.98 14.51 9.47
C ILE A 215 11.83 14.35 10.72
N ASN A 216 12.94 15.07 10.78
CA ASN A 216 13.85 15.13 11.93
C ASN A 216 14.53 16.51 12.00
N GLU A 217 15.46 16.70 12.93
CA GLU A 217 16.10 18.01 13.17
C GLU A 217 16.72 18.64 11.92
N ASN A 218 17.28 17.82 11.02
CA ASN A 218 18.04 18.29 9.86
C ASN A 218 17.40 17.94 8.52
N GLU A 219 16.20 17.33 8.51
CA GLU A 219 15.60 16.79 7.29
C GLU A 219 14.13 17.15 7.17
N CYS A 220 13.74 17.66 6.02
CA CYS A 220 12.35 17.82 5.60
C CYS A 220 12.01 16.86 4.47
N GLY A 221 10.73 16.53 4.34
CA GLY A 221 10.26 15.65 3.28
C GLY A 221 8.97 16.11 2.64
N ILE A 222 8.70 15.51 1.49
CA ILE A 222 7.42 15.62 0.78
C ILE A 222 6.88 14.22 0.58
N SER A 223 5.61 14.01 0.88
CA SER A 223 4.83 12.85 0.45
C SER A 223 3.82 13.32 -0.58
N ALA A 224 3.82 12.71 -1.76
CA ALA A 224 2.98 13.04 -2.89
C ALA A 224 2.07 11.86 -3.26
N ARG A 225 0.80 12.15 -3.53
CA ARG A 225 -0.20 11.17 -3.95
C ARG A 225 -1.04 11.71 -5.11
N SER A 226 -1.53 10.80 -5.97
CA SER A 226 -2.38 11.13 -7.11
C SER A 226 -3.41 10.04 -7.40
N LYS A 227 -4.57 10.46 -7.93
CA LYS A 227 -5.60 9.56 -8.49
C LYS A 227 -5.29 9.06 -9.90
N GLY A 228 -4.18 9.49 -10.52
CA GLY A 228 -3.77 9.06 -11.85
C GLY A 228 -3.94 10.11 -12.95
N VAL A 229 -4.40 11.31 -12.63
CA VAL A 229 -4.45 12.45 -13.56
C VAL A 229 -3.13 13.25 -13.54
N VAL A 230 -2.56 13.41 -12.36
CA VAL A 230 -1.29 14.12 -12.15
C VAL A 230 -0.18 13.09 -11.93
N ASN A 231 0.89 13.13 -12.72
CA ASN A 231 2.07 12.30 -12.51
C ASN A 231 2.97 12.89 -11.41
N VAL A 232 2.75 12.46 -10.17
CA VAL A 232 3.53 12.97 -9.02
C VAL A 232 4.98 12.48 -9.04
N GLN A 233 5.29 11.39 -9.74
CA GLN A 233 6.66 10.92 -9.93
C GLN A 233 7.51 11.96 -10.66
N VAL A 234 7.05 12.44 -11.80
CA VAL A 234 7.76 13.45 -12.61
C VAL A 234 8.00 14.72 -11.81
N ILE A 235 7.01 15.19 -11.04
CA ILE A 235 7.16 16.38 -10.19
C ILE A 235 8.24 16.15 -9.12
N MET A 236 8.24 14.98 -8.46
CA MET A 236 9.23 14.68 -7.44
C MET A 236 10.63 14.45 -8.01
N GLU A 237 10.76 13.83 -9.18
CA GLU A 237 12.05 13.65 -9.87
C GLU A 237 12.69 14.99 -10.25
N LYS A 238 11.89 15.99 -10.68
CA LYS A 238 12.37 17.37 -10.92
C LYS A 238 12.90 18.07 -9.66
N MET A 239 12.58 17.51 -8.48
CA MET A 239 13.08 17.96 -7.18
C MET A 239 14.12 17.01 -6.58
N HIS A 240 14.65 16.04 -7.35
CA HIS A 240 15.57 14.99 -6.91
C HIS A 240 14.95 14.02 -5.88
N GLY A 241 13.64 13.82 -5.93
CA GLY A 241 12.91 12.75 -5.27
C GLY A 241 12.67 11.57 -6.19
N GLY A 242 11.69 10.73 -5.87
CA GLY A 242 11.34 9.58 -6.70
C GLY A 242 10.08 8.89 -6.22
N GLY A 243 9.69 7.83 -6.95
CA GLY A 243 8.52 7.04 -6.64
C GLY A 243 7.88 6.43 -7.88
N HIS A 244 6.57 6.40 -7.87
CA HIS A 244 5.73 5.91 -8.97
C HIS A 244 4.71 6.97 -9.35
N PHE A 245 4.03 6.75 -10.48
CA PHE A 245 3.05 7.68 -11.03
C PHE A 245 2.07 8.26 -10.00
N ASN A 246 1.51 7.39 -9.14
CA ASN A 246 0.47 7.77 -8.17
C ASN A 246 1.00 8.02 -6.75
N ALA A 247 2.25 7.68 -6.46
CA ALA A 247 2.83 7.79 -5.13
C ALA A 247 4.33 8.04 -5.21
N ALA A 248 4.76 9.22 -4.80
CA ALA A 248 6.15 9.62 -4.84
C ALA A 248 6.54 10.39 -3.57
N ALA A 249 7.84 10.52 -3.32
CA ALA A 249 8.36 11.18 -2.14
C ALA A 249 9.69 11.87 -2.40
N LEU A 250 10.01 12.83 -1.54
CA LEU A 250 11.29 13.51 -1.47
C LEU A 250 11.75 13.56 0.00
N GLN A 251 13.04 13.46 0.20
CA GLN A 251 13.70 13.76 1.48
C GLN A 251 14.93 14.60 1.19
N ARG A 252 15.07 15.68 1.96
CA ARG A 252 16.19 16.62 1.75
C ARG A 252 16.69 17.14 3.09
N LYS A 253 18.01 17.09 3.27
CA LYS A 253 18.71 17.67 4.41
C LYS A 253 18.92 19.17 4.22
N ASP A 254 19.16 19.85 5.33
CA ASP A 254 19.55 21.25 5.39
C ASP A 254 18.60 22.19 4.61
N THR A 255 17.29 21.91 4.70
CA THR A 255 16.25 22.71 4.06
C THR A 255 15.10 23.00 5.02
N SER A 256 14.23 23.93 4.65
CA SER A 256 13.03 24.25 5.41
C SER A 256 11.76 23.84 4.67
N VAL A 257 10.68 23.60 5.43
CA VAL A 257 9.34 23.35 4.88
C VAL A 257 8.91 24.46 3.92
N LYS A 258 9.18 25.73 4.27
CA LYS A 258 8.86 26.88 3.44
C LYS A 258 9.62 26.87 2.11
N ALA A 259 10.92 26.56 2.13
CA ALA A 259 11.72 26.49 0.91
C ALA A 259 11.22 25.35 -0.02
N LEU A 260 10.95 24.18 0.54
CA LEU A 260 10.38 23.06 -0.22
C LEU A 260 9.00 23.38 -0.80
N LYS A 261 8.16 24.11 -0.06
CA LYS A 261 6.83 24.52 -0.54
C LYS A 261 6.91 25.41 -1.77
N GLU A 262 7.79 26.42 -1.75
CA GLU A 262 7.95 27.35 -2.88
C GLU A 262 8.58 26.64 -4.09
N GLU A 263 9.56 25.76 -3.87
CA GLU A 263 10.14 24.94 -4.95
C GLU A 263 9.08 24.00 -5.55
N LEU A 264 8.29 23.30 -4.71
CA LEU A 264 7.22 22.42 -5.16
C LEU A 264 6.21 23.15 -6.04
N LYS A 265 5.73 24.32 -5.61
CA LYS A 265 4.80 25.13 -6.40
C LYS A 265 5.35 25.43 -7.79
N LYS A 266 6.61 25.86 -7.86
CA LYS A 266 7.28 26.13 -9.13
C LYS A 266 7.34 24.88 -10.02
N LYS A 267 7.62 23.70 -9.44
CA LYS A 267 7.68 22.44 -10.21
C LYS A 267 6.29 21.94 -10.64
N ILE A 268 5.26 22.23 -9.88
CA ILE A 268 3.87 21.97 -10.28
C ILE A 268 3.49 22.89 -11.46
N ASP A 269 3.83 24.18 -11.41
CA ASP A 269 3.54 25.12 -12.51
C ASP A 269 4.26 24.70 -13.80
N GLU A 270 5.55 24.36 -13.73
CA GLU A 270 6.32 23.81 -14.84
C GLU A 270 5.64 22.54 -15.43
N TYR A 271 5.20 21.64 -14.60
CA TYR A 271 4.50 20.42 -15.00
C TYR A 271 3.17 20.72 -15.71
N ILE A 272 2.38 21.65 -15.18
CA ILE A 272 1.09 22.03 -15.76
C ILE A 272 1.28 22.71 -17.14
N GLU A 273 2.31 23.55 -17.29
CA GLU A 273 2.60 24.23 -18.58
C GLU A 273 3.04 23.21 -19.64
N GLU A 274 3.95 22.29 -19.32
CA GLU A 274 4.42 21.22 -20.23
C GLU A 274 3.24 20.37 -20.74
N ASN A 275 2.34 19.93 -19.83
CA ASN A 275 1.20 19.11 -20.23
C ASN A 275 0.12 19.86 -21.04
N LYS A 276 0.06 21.21 -20.91
CA LYS A 276 -0.80 22.02 -21.77
C LYS A 276 -0.26 22.16 -23.20
N GLU A 277 1.04 22.14 -23.37
CA GLU A 277 1.69 22.19 -24.69
C GLU A 277 1.55 20.85 -25.43
N GLU A 278 1.76 19.71 -24.76
CA GLU A 278 1.57 18.37 -25.33
C GLU A 278 0.13 18.16 -25.84
N THR A 279 -0.88 18.57 -25.08
CA THR A 279 -2.29 18.47 -25.51
C THR A 279 -2.65 19.36 -26.70
N LYS A 280 -1.94 20.46 -26.91
CA LYS A 280 -2.14 21.34 -28.09
C LYS A 280 -1.48 20.77 -29.34
N ASP A 281 -0.32 20.14 -29.22
CA ASP A 281 0.40 19.53 -30.34
C ASP A 281 -0.33 18.27 -30.86
N GLU A 282 -0.86 17.44 -29.96
CA GLU A 282 -1.70 16.29 -30.35
C GLU A 282 -2.98 16.72 -31.08
N SER A 283 -3.60 17.82 -30.66
CA SER A 283 -4.81 18.36 -31.31
C SER A 283 -4.55 18.99 -32.69
N ASN A 284 -3.32 19.43 -32.95
CA ASN A 284 -2.89 19.98 -34.24
C ASN A 284 -2.41 18.89 -35.22
N THR A 285 -1.97 17.74 -34.72
CA THR A 285 -1.51 16.61 -35.57
C THR A 285 -2.66 15.71 -36.02
N ALA A 286 -3.83 15.82 -35.38
CA ALA A 286 -5.05 15.05 -35.69
C ALA A 286 -6.02 15.76 -36.66
N LYS A 287 -5.62 16.89 -37.25
CA LYS A 287 -6.30 17.61 -38.35
C LYS A 287 -5.54 17.44 -39.64
#